data_ba9a6bb04dd3ce0dbefda080d2177c16
#
_entry.id   ba9a6bb04dd3ce0dbefda080d2177c16
#
_cell.length_a   1.000
_cell.length_b   1.000
_cell.length_c   1.000
_cell.angle_alpha   90.00
_cell.angle_beta   90.00
_cell.angle_gamma   90.00
#
_symmetry.space_group_name_H-M   'P 1'
#
loop_
_entity.id
_entity.type
_entity.pdbx_description
1 polymer ?
#
loop_
_entity_poly.entity_id
_entity_poly.type
_entity_poly.pdbx_seq_one_letter_code
_entity_poly.pdbx_strand_id
1 'polypeptide(L)'
;TILVLERDLSPSGSTSLSSGFIPAAGTAMQKAAGVVDSPALLAQDIQAKAHGKAHEPLVQRVAAESGPAISWLHEAHGLPFILIDGFLYPGHSVLRMHAMPERTGAALQAALLQAASAAGLDIATGQQVETLYTDATGKVCGVRAIAPDGMAQDVGCSCLVLACNGYGGNAALVREHIPEMSDALYFGHTGNQGEAVIWGHALGARLA
;
A
#
# COMPACT_ATOMS: atom_id res chain seq x y z
N THR A 1 10.50 -19.47 -0.99
CA THR A 1 10.45 -18.83 0.35
C THR A 1 10.25 -17.35 0.16
N ILE A 2 9.39 -16.73 0.97
CA ILE A 2 9.15 -15.29 1.05
C ILE A 2 9.64 -14.84 2.42
N LEU A 3 10.37 -13.73 2.47
CA LEU A 3 10.78 -13.05 3.69
C LEU A 3 10.31 -11.60 3.60
N VAL A 4 9.65 -11.12 4.64
CA VAL A 4 9.27 -9.72 4.79
C VAL A 4 10.21 -9.07 5.80
N LEU A 5 10.87 -7.99 5.39
CA LEU A 5 11.71 -7.17 6.27
C LEU A 5 10.92 -5.93 6.69
N GLU A 6 10.72 -5.77 7.98
CA GLU A 6 10.01 -4.63 8.56
C GLU A 6 10.96 -3.84 9.46
N ARG A 7 11.06 -2.54 9.22
CA ARG A 7 11.96 -1.66 9.97
C ARG A 7 11.57 -1.54 11.44
N ASP A 8 10.28 -1.41 11.73
CA ASP A 8 9.81 -1.20 13.09
C ASP A 8 9.73 -2.54 13.85
N LEU A 9 9.82 -2.47 15.17
CA LEU A 9 9.68 -3.65 16.04
C LEU A 9 8.26 -4.21 16.02
N SER A 10 7.28 -3.38 15.67
CA SER A 10 5.87 -3.76 15.49
C SER A 10 5.37 -3.21 14.16
N PRO A 11 4.98 -4.09 13.22
CA PRO A 11 4.48 -3.66 11.92
C PRO A 11 3.19 -2.86 12.07
N SER A 12 3.23 -1.58 11.76
CA SER A 12 2.06 -0.71 11.85
C SER A 12 1.89 0.18 10.61
N GLY A 13 2.90 0.94 10.29
CA GLY A 13 2.91 1.83 9.13
C GLY A 13 1.77 2.84 9.12
N SER A 14 1.55 3.48 7.97
CA SER A 14 0.41 4.40 7.78
C SER A 14 -0.93 3.66 7.70
N THR A 15 -0.94 2.36 7.42
CA THR A 15 -2.18 1.56 7.38
C THR A 15 -2.89 1.60 8.72
N SER A 16 -2.18 1.38 9.83
CA SER A 16 -2.77 1.37 11.17
C SER A 16 -3.29 2.74 11.62
N LEU A 17 -2.74 3.83 11.09
CA LEU A 17 -3.13 5.21 11.39
C LEU A 17 -4.36 5.67 10.58
N SER A 18 -4.75 4.92 9.57
CA SER A 18 -5.87 5.25 8.67
C SER A 18 -7.21 4.74 9.20
N SER A 19 -8.28 5.08 8.49
CA SER A 19 -9.61 4.46 8.69
C SER A 19 -9.69 3.04 8.13
N GLY A 20 -8.68 2.56 7.40
CA GLY A 20 -8.66 1.25 6.77
C GLY A 20 -9.68 1.07 5.65
N PHE A 21 -10.10 2.15 4.99
CA PHE A 21 -11.08 2.12 3.92
C PHE A 21 -10.39 1.82 2.58
N ILE A 22 -10.92 0.84 1.87
CA ILE A 22 -10.41 0.41 0.57
C ILE A 22 -11.51 0.55 -0.47
N PRO A 23 -11.36 1.44 -1.47
CA PRO A 23 -12.32 1.53 -2.56
C PRO A 23 -12.14 0.34 -3.53
N ALA A 24 -13.23 -0.39 -3.78
CA ALA A 24 -13.22 -1.54 -4.69
C ALA A 24 -14.52 -1.65 -5.46
N ALA A 25 -14.43 -1.99 -6.75
CA ALA A 25 -15.57 -2.05 -7.63
C ALA A 25 -15.96 -3.50 -8.00
N GLY A 26 -17.26 -3.76 -8.10
CA GLY A 26 -17.80 -5.03 -8.58
C GLY A 26 -17.73 -6.17 -7.56
N THR A 27 -17.66 -5.88 -6.27
CA THR A 27 -17.54 -6.87 -5.19
C THR A 27 -18.86 -7.60 -4.91
N ALA A 28 -18.78 -8.78 -4.29
CA ALA A 28 -19.94 -9.52 -3.80
C ALA A 28 -20.76 -8.74 -2.77
N MET A 29 -20.07 -7.95 -1.93
CA MET A 29 -20.71 -7.09 -0.92
C MET A 29 -21.55 -5.98 -1.55
N GLN A 30 -21.05 -5.35 -2.63
CA GLN A 30 -21.83 -4.38 -3.40
C GLN A 30 -23.06 -5.03 -4.03
N LYS A 31 -22.92 -6.21 -4.64
CA LYS A 31 -24.05 -6.96 -5.21
C LYS A 31 -25.10 -7.29 -4.16
N ALA A 32 -24.68 -7.75 -2.97
CA ALA A 32 -25.59 -8.07 -1.88
C ALA A 32 -26.34 -6.82 -1.36
N ALA A 33 -25.71 -5.65 -1.43
CA ALA A 33 -26.32 -4.36 -1.07
C ALA A 33 -27.12 -3.71 -2.21
N GLY A 34 -27.25 -4.35 -3.37
CA GLY A 34 -27.94 -3.80 -4.54
C GLY A 34 -27.21 -2.66 -5.23
N VAL A 35 -25.90 -2.49 -4.95
CA VAL A 35 -25.07 -1.47 -5.58
C VAL A 35 -24.53 -1.98 -6.91
N VAL A 36 -24.85 -1.26 -7.99
CA VAL A 36 -24.31 -1.54 -9.34
C VAL A 36 -23.04 -0.71 -9.52
N ASP A 37 -21.90 -1.39 -9.61
CA ASP A 37 -20.58 -0.77 -9.80
C ASP A 37 -19.75 -1.58 -10.80
N SER A 38 -18.74 -0.94 -11.38
CA SER A 38 -17.82 -1.58 -12.31
C SER A 38 -16.43 -0.95 -12.26
N PRO A 39 -15.37 -1.68 -12.67
CA PRO A 39 -14.05 -1.09 -12.85
C PRO A 39 -14.05 0.17 -13.73
N ALA A 40 -14.84 0.18 -14.79
CA ALA A 40 -14.96 1.33 -15.69
C ALA A 40 -15.54 2.57 -14.97
N LEU A 41 -16.57 2.39 -14.13
CA LEU A 41 -17.14 3.48 -13.35
C LEU A 41 -16.16 4.00 -12.28
N LEU A 42 -15.42 3.10 -11.63
CA LEU A 42 -14.36 3.51 -10.68
C LEU A 42 -13.26 4.29 -11.39
N ALA A 43 -12.78 3.83 -12.55
CA ALA A 43 -11.78 4.53 -13.34
C ALA A 43 -12.26 5.94 -13.77
N GLN A 44 -13.52 6.05 -14.17
CA GLN A 44 -14.14 7.32 -14.51
C GLN A 44 -14.19 8.29 -13.31
N ASP A 45 -14.56 7.81 -12.13
CA ASP A 45 -14.59 8.60 -10.90
C ASP A 45 -13.19 9.08 -10.50
N ILE A 46 -12.18 8.22 -10.61
CA ILE A 46 -10.78 8.59 -10.34
C ILE A 46 -10.34 9.71 -11.28
N GLN A 47 -10.58 9.56 -12.59
CA GLN A 47 -10.20 10.57 -13.57
C GLN A 47 -10.97 11.88 -13.38
N ALA A 48 -12.26 11.81 -13.08
CA ALA A 48 -13.06 13.00 -12.79
C ALA A 48 -12.50 13.76 -11.57
N LYS A 49 -12.17 13.03 -10.47
CA LYS A 49 -11.58 13.62 -9.27
C LYS A 49 -10.19 14.20 -9.49
N ALA A 50 -9.40 13.56 -10.35
CA ALA A 50 -8.05 14.00 -10.73
C ALA A 50 -8.05 15.02 -11.88
N HIS A 51 -9.22 15.50 -12.33
CA HIS A 51 -9.35 16.43 -13.47
C HIS A 51 -8.65 15.93 -14.74
N GLY A 52 -8.68 14.63 -15.00
CA GLY A 52 -8.03 13.97 -16.14
C GLY A 52 -6.50 13.87 -16.05
N LYS A 53 -5.91 14.16 -14.88
CA LYS A 53 -4.44 14.16 -14.69
C LYS A 53 -3.88 12.86 -14.17
N ALA A 54 -4.73 11.92 -13.73
CA ALA A 54 -4.24 10.64 -13.23
C ALA A 54 -3.65 9.79 -14.37
N HIS A 55 -2.60 9.03 -14.06
CA HIS A 55 -1.92 8.16 -15.03
C HIS A 55 -2.83 7.01 -15.46
N GLU A 56 -3.37 7.09 -16.68
CA GLU A 56 -4.43 6.19 -17.18
C GLU A 56 -4.13 4.70 -17.00
N PRO A 57 -2.94 4.16 -17.36
CA PRO A 57 -2.64 2.74 -17.16
C PRO A 57 -2.73 2.29 -15.71
N LEU A 58 -2.31 3.14 -14.74
CA LEU A 58 -2.44 2.84 -13.32
C LEU A 58 -3.88 2.88 -12.85
N VAL A 59 -4.66 3.88 -13.30
CA VAL A 59 -6.09 4.00 -12.99
C VAL A 59 -6.84 2.74 -13.43
N GLN A 60 -6.63 2.30 -14.67
CA GLN A 60 -7.28 1.11 -15.22
C GLN A 60 -6.88 -0.15 -14.43
N ARG A 61 -5.61 -0.30 -14.09
CA ARG A 61 -5.13 -1.44 -13.30
C ARG A 61 -5.73 -1.47 -11.90
N VAL A 62 -5.67 -0.35 -11.17
CA VAL A 62 -6.24 -0.24 -9.82
C VAL A 62 -7.75 -0.51 -9.84
N ALA A 63 -8.48 0.07 -10.78
CA ALA A 63 -9.91 -0.13 -10.91
C ALA A 63 -10.27 -1.60 -11.21
N ALA A 64 -9.51 -2.26 -12.09
CA ALA A 64 -9.77 -3.65 -12.47
C ALA A 64 -9.45 -4.64 -11.33
N GLU A 65 -8.37 -4.40 -10.57
CA GLU A 65 -7.86 -5.35 -9.60
C GLU A 65 -8.38 -5.13 -8.17
N SER A 66 -8.98 -3.98 -7.87
CA SER A 66 -9.45 -3.66 -6.51
C SER A 66 -10.54 -4.62 -6.01
N GLY A 67 -11.53 -4.94 -6.85
CA GLY A 67 -12.59 -5.90 -6.50
C GLY A 67 -12.07 -7.32 -6.29
N PRO A 68 -11.30 -7.89 -7.24
CA PRO A 68 -10.62 -9.16 -7.06
C PRO A 68 -9.73 -9.23 -5.81
N ALA A 69 -8.99 -8.15 -5.49
CA ALA A 69 -8.14 -8.12 -4.30
C ALA A 69 -8.96 -8.21 -2.99
N ILE A 70 -10.05 -7.45 -2.87
CA ILE A 70 -10.96 -7.53 -1.72
C ILE A 70 -11.59 -8.91 -1.62
N SER A 71 -12.06 -9.48 -2.74
CA SER A 71 -12.63 -10.83 -2.78
C SER A 71 -11.62 -11.87 -2.32
N TRP A 72 -10.38 -11.79 -2.82
CA TRP A 72 -9.31 -12.70 -2.41
C TRP A 72 -8.99 -12.62 -0.92
N LEU A 73 -8.84 -11.42 -0.37
CA LEU A 73 -8.59 -11.23 1.07
C LEU A 73 -9.77 -11.76 1.91
N HIS A 74 -11.00 -11.55 1.47
CA HIS A 74 -12.19 -12.01 2.16
C HIS A 74 -12.36 -13.53 2.10
N GLU A 75 -12.32 -14.11 0.89
CA GLU A 75 -12.64 -15.51 0.63
C GLU A 75 -11.50 -16.46 0.99
N ALA A 76 -10.26 -16.12 0.63
CA ALA A 76 -9.10 -16.98 0.82
C ALA A 76 -8.43 -16.79 2.19
N HIS A 77 -8.54 -15.59 2.78
CA HIS A 77 -7.85 -15.24 4.02
C HIS A 77 -8.79 -14.87 5.17
N GLY A 78 -10.11 -14.89 4.95
CA GLY A 78 -11.12 -14.73 5.99
C GLY A 78 -11.24 -13.32 6.58
N LEU A 79 -10.72 -12.27 5.90
CA LEU A 79 -10.87 -10.90 6.37
C LEU A 79 -12.35 -10.50 6.32
N PRO A 80 -12.98 -10.10 7.45
CA PRO A 80 -14.42 -9.84 7.52
C PRO A 80 -14.78 -8.44 7.00
N PHE A 81 -14.47 -8.16 5.73
CA PHE A 81 -14.81 -6.87 5.11
C PHE A 81 -16.33 -6.63 5.09
N ILE A 82 -16.70 -5.39 5.33
CA ILE A 82 -18.05 -4.87 5.11
C ILE A 82 -18.02 -3.75 4.08
N LEU A 83 -19.12 -3.58 3.34
CA LEU A 83 -19.34 -2.36 2.56
C LEU A 83 -19.76 -1.24 3.50
N ILE A 84 -19.11 -0.09 3.41
CA ILE A 84 -19.50 1.09 4.17
C ILE A 84 -20.74 1.72 3.52
N ASP A 85 -21.81 1.80 4.28
CA ASP A 85 -23.07 2.45 3.95
C ASP A 85 -23.24 3.75 4.73
N GLY A 86 -24.33 4.44 4.50
CA GLY A 86 -24.71 5.65 5.25
C GLY A 86 -24.10 6.96 4.73
N PHE A 87 -23.03 6.92 3.93
CA PHE A 87 -22.52 8.09 3.21
C PHE A 87 -21.80 7.71 1.91
N LEU A 88 -21.89 8.61 0.93
CA LEU A 88 -21.14 8.51 -0.30
C LEU A 88 -19.82 9.25 -0.15
N TYR A 89 -18.70 8.54 -0.36
CA TYR A 89 -17.36 9.14 -0.25
C TYR A 89 -17.13 10.18 -1.36
N PRO A 90 -16.53 11.35 -1.06
CA PRO A 90 -16.35 12.42 -2.05
C PRO A 90 -15.59 11.96 -3.30
N GLY A 91 -16.20 12.17 -4.46
CA GLY A 91 -15.67 11.76 -5.75
C GLY A 91 -16.09 10.35 -6.21
N HIS A 92 -16.91 9.65 -5.41
CA HIS A 92 -17.48 8.36 -5.81
C HIS A 92 -18.91 8.51 -6.30
N SER A 93 -19.24 7.84 -7.40
CA SER A 93 -20.62 7.79 -7.95
C SER A 93 -21.52 6.81 -7.18
N VAL A 94 -20.93 5.79 -6.53
CA VAL A 94 -21.64 4.75 -5.78
C VAL A 94 -20.88 4.36 -4.51
N LEU A 95 -21.55 3.63 -3.62
CA LEU A 95 -20.90 3.06 -2.42
C LEU A 95 -19.88 2.00 -2.83
N ARG A 96 -18.62 2.19 -2.48
CA ARG A 96 -17.54 1.24 -2.80
C ARG A 96 -16.42 1.16 -1.76
N MET A 97 -16.57 1.85 -0.65
CA MET A 97 -15.60 1.74 0.43
C MET A 97 -15.84 0.45 1.21
N HIS A 98 -14.80 -0.38 1.28
CA HIS A 98 -14.78 -1.59 2.09
C HIS A 98 -13.88 -1.36 3.30
N ALA A 99 -14.26 -1.88 4.44
CA ALA A 99 -13.49 -1.77 5.68
C ALA A 99 -13.70 -2.98 6.57
N MET A 100 -12.87 -3.09 7.58
CA MET A 100 -13.14 -3.96 8.73
C MET A 100 -14.36 -3.45 9.50
N PRO A 101 -15.10 -4.32 10.23
CA PRO A 101 -16.28 -3.89 11.02
C PRO A 101 -16.01 -2.73 11.98
N GLU A 102 -14.79 -2.68 12.54
CA GLU A 102 -14.33 -1.63 13.47
C GLU A 102 -14.04 -0.30 12.76
N ARG A 103 -13.97 -0.29 11.43
CA ARG A 103 -13.69 0.89 10.59
C ARG A 103 -12.40 1.60 10.97
N THR A 104 -11.35 0.83 11.30
CA THR A 104 -10.02 1.35 11.64
C THR A 104 -8.94 0.64 10.86
N GLY A 105 -7.87 1.38 10.52
CA GLY A 105 -6.69 0.81 9.89
C GLY A 105 -5.94 -0.16 10.81
N ALA A 106 -6.02 0.06 12.13
CA ALA A 106 -5.45 -0.86 13.11
C ALA A 106 -6.09 -2.25 13.03
N ALA A 107 -7.42 -2.34 12.89
CA ALA A 107 -8.11 -3.62 12.70
C ALA A 107 -7.73 -4.27 11.37
N LEU A 108 -7.64 -3.49 10.29
CA LEU A 108 -7.17 -3.99 9.01
C LEU A 108 -5.74 -4.55 9.10
N GLN A 109 -4.83 -3.80 9.72
CA GLN A 109 -3.44 -4.22 9.89
C GLN A 109 -3.34 -5.51 10.72
N ALA A 110 -4.09 -5.62 11.81
CA ALA A 110 -4.11 -6.82 12.64
C ALA A 110 -4.61 -8.04 11.86
N ALA A 111 -5.68 -7.89 11.07
CA ALA A 111 -6.22 -8.97 10.25
C ALA A 111 -5.23 -9.40 9.15
N LEU A 112 -4.53 -8.47 8.50
CA LEU A 112 -3.50 -8.77 7.51
C LEU A 112 -2.31 -9.51 8.12
N LEU A 113 -1.84 -9.10 9.30
CA LEU A 113 -0.78 -9.79 10.03
C LEU A 113 -1.18 -11.21 10.43
N GLN A 114 -2.41 -11.40 10.90
CA GLN A 114 -2.95 -12.71 11.20
C GLN A 114 -3.01 -13.60 9.95
N ALA A 115 -3.48 -13.07 8.83
CA ALA A 115 -3.53 -13.79 7.57
C ALA A 115 -2.12 -14.16 7.07
N ALA A 116 -1.16 -13.26 7.18
CA ALA A 116 0.25 -13.51 6.83
C ALA A 116 0.84 -14.64 7.70
N SER A 117 0.62 -14.60 9.02
CA SER A 117 1.05 -15.64 9.94
C SER A 117 0.41 -16.99 9.62
N ALA A 118 -0.91 -17.02 9.35
CA ALA A 118 -1.61 -18.24 8.95
C ALA A 118 -1.10 -18.82 7.63
N ALA A 119 -0.61 -17.97 6.73
CA ALA A 119 0.03 -18.37 5.48
C ALA A 119 1.51 -18.80 5.66
N GLY A 120 2.04 -18.79 6.87
CA GLY A 120 3.42 -19.16 7.17
C GLY A 120 4.46 -18.17 6.64
N LEU A 121 4.10 -16.88 6.54
CA LEU A 121 5.05 -15.85 6.12
C LEU A 121 5.90 -15.40 7.30
N ASP A 122 7.21 -15.36 7.09
CA ASP A 122 8.17 -14.83 8.06
C ASP A 122 8.26 -13.30 7.90
N ILE A 123 7.94 -12.57 8.98
CA ILE A 123 8.13 -11.11 9.07
C ILE A 123 9.25 -10.86 10.08
N ALA A 124 10.42 -10.49 9.59
CA ALA A 124 11.55 -10.10 10.41
C ALA A 124 11.42 -8.61 10.75
N THR A 125 11.07 -8.31 12.00
CA THR A 125 10.91 -6.95 12.52
C THR A 125 12.24 -6.36 13.01
N GLY A 126 12.32 -5.03 13.12
CA GLY A 126 13.54 -4.33 13.50
C GLY A 126 14.63 -4.41 12.42
N GLN A 127 14.26 -4.62 11.16
CA GLN A 127 15.19 -4.80 10.05
C GLN A 127 15.12 -3.60 9.09
N GLN A 128 15.93 -2.59 9.33
CA GLN A 128 15.99 -1.43 8.46
C GLN A 128 16.82 -1.74 7.22
N VAL A 129 16.18 -1.79 6.05
CA VAL A 129 16.90 -1.92 4.79
C VAL A 129 17.55 -0.59 4.42
N GLU A 130 18.87 -0.60 4.19
CA GLU A 130 19.63 0.61 3.85
C GLU A 130 20.19 0.58 2.42
N THR A 131 20.38 -0.61 1.86
CA THR A 131 21.03 -0.75 0.56
C THR A 131 20.35 -1.80 -0.28
N LEU A 132 20.15 -1.50 -1.57
CA LEU A 132 19.86 -2.50 -2.60
C LEU A 132 21.15 -2.93 -3.29
N TYR A 133 21.30 -4.22 -3.51
CA TYR A 133 22.36 -4.78 -4.32
C TYR A 133 21.88 -5.12 -5.72
N THR A 134 22.68 -4.75 -6.71
CA THR A 134 22.47 -5.12 -8.10
C THR A 134 23.64 -5.96 -8.60
N ASP A 135 23.37 -6.89 -9.50
CA ASP A 135 24.40 -7.61 -10.23
C ASP A 135 25.00 -6.76 -11.36
N ALA A 136 25.95 -7.32 -12.09
CA ALA A 136 26.63 -6.65 -13.18
C ALA A 136 25.70 -6.24 -14.34
N THR A 137 24.48 -6.77 -14.40
CA THR A 137 23.45 -6.41 -15.40
C THR A 137 22.51 -5.32 -14.92
N GLY A 138 22.64 -4.87 -13.65
CA GLY A 138 21.73 -3.90 -13.01
C GLY A 138 20.49 -4.53 -12.42
N LYS A 139 20.35 -5.86 -12.41
CA LYS A 139 19.24 -6.56 -11.77
C LYS A 139 19.43 -6.61 -10.25
N VAL A 140 18.38 -6.28 -9.50
CA VAL A 140 18.41 -6.41 -8.03
C VAL A 140 18.60 -7.88 -7.64
N CYS A 141 19.59 -8.14 -6.77
CA CYS A 141 19.97 -9.48 -6.33
C CYS A 141 20.01 -9.63 -4.80
N GLY A 142 19.78 -8.56 -4.04
CA GLY A 142 19.76 -8.60 -2.58
C GLY A 142 19.59 -7.25 -1.94
N VAL A 143 19.55 -7.26 -0.61
CA VAL A 143 19.48 -6.07 0.23
C VAL A 143 20.44 -6.20 1.41
N ARG A 144 20.87 -5.05 1.96
CA ARG A 144 21.45 -4.96 3.31
C ARG A 144 20.42 -4.44 4.27
N ALA A 145 20.19 -5.19 5.35
CA ALA A 145 19.36 -4.77 6.47
C ALA A 145 20.22 -4.57 7.73
N ILE A 146 19.85 -3.60 8.55
CA ILE A 146 20.49 -3.30 9.82
C ILE A 146 19.51 -3.63 10.95
N ALA A 147 19.94 -4.48 11.86
CA ALA A 147 19.20 -4.82 13.08
C ALA A 147 19.33 -3.73 14.16
N PRO A 148 18.47 -3.72 15.19
CA PRO A 148 18.51 -2.70 16.27
C PRO A 148 19.82 -2.62 17.06
N ASP A 149 20.57 -3.71 17.09
CA ASP A 149 21.91 -3.78 17.71
C ASP A 149 23.03 -3.26 16.79
N GLY A 150 22.69 -2.77 15.60
CA GLY A 150 23.62 -2.28 14.59
C GLY A 150 24.26 -3.38 13.73
N MET A 151 23.90 -4.64 13.93
CA MET A 151 24.43 -5.72 13.07
C MET A 151 23.84 -5.64 11.67
N ALA A 152 24.71 -5.64 10.67
CA ALA A 152 24.34 -5.69 9.27
C ALA A 152 24.16 -7.13 8.80
N GLN A 153 23.09 -7.37 8.05
CA GLN A 153 22.82 -8.65 7.39
C GLN A 153 22.58 -8.43 5.90
N ASP A 154 23.26 -9.21 5.07
CA ASP A 154 23.03 -9.21 3.63
C ASP A 154 22.10 -10.37 3.26
N VAL A 155 20.99 -10.03 2.64
CA VAL A 155 19.93 -10.99 2.24
C VAL A 155 19.85 -11.04 0.72
N GLY A 156 20.19 -12.19 0.14
CA GLY A 156 20.06 -12.42 -1.30
C GLY A 156 18.62 -12.71 -1.70
N CYS A 157 18.20 -12.21 -2.87
CA CYS A 157 16.88 -12.50 -3.44
C CYS A 157 16.92 -12.59 -4.97
N SER A 158 16.00 -13.37 -5.54
CA SER A 158 15.77 -13.42 -6.99
C SER A 158 14.74 -12.37 -7.45
N CYS A 159 13.91 -11.89 -6.52
CA CYS A 159 12.88 -10.88 -6.75
C CYS A 159 12.72 -10.06 -5.48
N LEU A 160 12.58 -8.75 -5.62
CA LEU A 160 12.33 -7.81 -4.52
C LEU A 160 11.04 -7.04 -4.77
N VAL A 161 10.18 -6.94 -3.74
CA VAL A 161 9.02 -6.06 -3.73
C VAL A 161 9.29 -4.92 -2.75
N LEU A 162 9.30 -3.68 -3.25
CA LEU A 162 9.39 -2.48 -2.42
C LEU A 162 7.98 -2.15 -1.90
N ALA A 163 7.73 -2.47 -0.64
CA ALA A 163 6.45 -2.24 0.05
C ALA A 163 6.59 -1.20 1.19
N CYS A 164 7.61 -0.32 1.10
CA CYS A 164 8.01 0.63 2.14
C CYS A 164 7.27 1.97 2.07
N ASN A 165 6.10 2.00 1.41
CA ASN A 165 5.25 3.17 1.27
C ASN A 165 5.93 4.33 0.49
N GLY A 166 5.48 5.58 0.72
CA GLY A 166 5.96 6.78 0.03
C GLY A 166 6.97 7.60 0.85
N TYR A 167 7.00 8.90 0.60
CA TYR A 167 7.98 9.84 1.14
C TYR A 167 7.38 10.95 2.01
N GLY A 168 6.13 10.84 2.46
CA GLY A 168 5.46 11.90 3.22
C GLY A 168 6.14 12.27 4.54
N GLY A 169 6.96 11.39 5.11
CA GLY A 169 7.79 11.66 6.29
C GLY A 169 9.14 12.36 5.97
N ASN A 170 9.48 12.52 4.69
CA ASN A 170 10.71 13.14 4.23
C ASN A 170 10.44 14.54 3.67
N ALA A 171 10.67 15.57 4.49
CA ALA A 171 10.39 16.97 4.12
C ALA A 171 11.18 17.44 2.89
N ALA A 172 12.36 16.86 2.61
CA ALA A 172 13.15 17.23 1.43
C ALA A 172 12.49 16.71 0.15
N LEU A 173 12.07 15.43 0.13
CA LEU A 173 11.35 14.85 -1.01
C LEU A 173 9.97 15.49 -1.21
N VAL A 174 9.26 15.82 -0.13
CA VAL A 174 7.99 16.56 -0.23
C VAL A 174 8.21 17.90 -0.90
N ARG A 175 9.23 18.65 -0.48
CA ARG A 175 9.55 19.96 -1.09
C ARG A 175 9.96 19.86 -2.55
N GLU A 176 10.65 18.77 -2.92
CA GLU A 176 11.09 18.52 -4.30
C GLU A 176 9.92 18.14 -5.22
N HIS A 177 9.06 17.23 -4.77
CA HIS A 177 8.05 16.61 -5.64
C HIS A 177 6.64 17.19 -5.48
N ILE A 178 6.31 17.78 -4.31
CA ILE A 178 5.00 18.35 -4.00
C ILE A 178 5.22 19.65 -3.20
N PRO A 179 5.85 20.69 -3.79
CA PRO A 179 6.24 21.90 -3.07
C PRO A 179 5.08 22.63 -2.40
N GLU A 180 3.87 22.53 -2.96
CA GLU A 180 2.64 23.07 -2.36
C GLU A 180 2.26 22.44 -1.02
N MET A 181 2.79 21.26 -0.69
CA MET A 181 2.57 20.56 0.56
C MET A 181 3.72 20.72 1.57
N SER A 182 4.74 21.53 1.26
CA SER A 182 5.94 21.66 2.10
C SER A 182 5.67 22.08 3.55
N ASP A 183 4.63 22.89 3.76
CA ASP A 183 4.23 23.40 5.07
C ASP A 183 3.07 22.62 5.69
N ALA A 184 2.60 21.56 5.01
CA ALA A 184 1.51 20.74 5.51
C ALA A 184 1.97 19.80 6.64
N LEU A 185 1.10 19.62 7.64
CA LEU A 185 1.34 18.65 8.69
C LEU A 185 1.14 17.22 8.14
N TYR A 186 2.18 16.39 8.24
CA TYR A 186 2.10 14.99 7.84
C TYR A 186 1.50 14.13 8.94
N PHE A 187 0.40 13.43 8.64
CA PHE A 187 -0.32 12.53 9.56
C PHE A 187 -0.03 11.05 9.34
N GLY A 188 0.81 10.70 8.39
CA GLY A 188 1.23 9.32 8.14
C GLY A 188 2.35 8.87 9.09
N HIS A 189 2.82 7.66 8.88
CA HIS A 189 3.92 7.10 9.66
C HIS A 189 5.24 7.81 9.33
N THR A 190 5.99 8.24 10.36
CA THR A 190 7.24 9.02 10.20
C THR A 190 8.34 8.26 9.47
N GLY A 191 8.24 6.94 9.41
CA GLY A 191 9.12 6.07 8.67
C GLY A 191 8.97 6.08 7.16
N ASN A 192 8.00 6.78 6.60
CA ASN A 192 7.83 6.94 5.16
C ASN A 192 8.87 7.93 4.62
N GLN A 193 10.12 7.47 4.52
CA GLN A 193 11.28 8.29 4.17
C GLN A 193 11.60 8.30 2.67
N GLY A 194 10.88 7.50 1.86
CA GLY A 194 10.96 7.53 0.41
C GLY A 194 12.01 6.62 -0.18
N GLU A 195 12.42 5.58 0.52
CA GLU A 195 13.41 4.62 0.04
C GLU A 195 13.02 4.02 -1.32
N ALA A 196 11.74 3.65 -1.51
CA ALA A 196 11.26 3.14 -2.80
C ALA A 196 11.40 4.16 -3.93
N VAL A 197 11.21 5.45 -3.65
CA VAL A 197 11.38 6.53 -4.62
C VAL A 197 12.85 6.69 -4.97
N ILE A 198 13.72 6.76 -3.95
CA ILE A 198 15.17 6.95 -4.12
C ILE A 198 15.77 5.78 -4.90
N TRP A 199 15.51 4.54 -4.46
CA TRP A 199 16.04 3.34 -5.12
C TRP A 199 15.41 3.11 -6.48
N GLY A 200 14.11 3.33 -6.62
CA GLY A 200 13.42 3.21 -7.89
C GLY A 200 13.99 4.17 -8.94
N HIS A 201 14.19 5.44 -8.57
CA HIS A 201 14.80 6.44 -9.45
C HIS A 201 16.23 6.07 -9.84
N ALA A 202 17.05 5.61 -8.88
CA ALA A 202 18.42 5.14 -9.15
C ALA A 202 18.46 3.94 -10.11
N LEU A 203 17.41 3.14 -10.17
CA LEU A 203 17.24 2.00 -11.08
C LEU A 203 16.50 2.38 -12.39
N GLY A 204 16.23 3.68 -12.63
CA GLY A 204 15.60 4.16 -13.85
C GLY A 204 14.07 4.14 -13.85
N ALA A 205 13.41 3.93 -12.71
CA ALA A 205 11.96 4.07 -12.60
C ALA A 205 11.54 5.53 -12.77
N ARG A 206 10.34 5.71 -13.33
CA ARG A 206 9.70 7.03 -13.42
C ARG A 206 8.80 7.25 -12.22
N LEU A 207 8.74 8.48 -11.76
CA LEU A 207 7.72 8.95 -10.81
C LEU A 207 6.50 9.46 -11.61
N ALA A 208 5.31 9.17 -11.13
CA ALA A 208 4.04 9.56 -11.73
C ALA A 208 3.08 10.11 -10.66
#